data_dc81667e43d80a01635e3344644ff796
#
_entry.id   dc81667e43d80a01635e3344644ff796
#
_cell.length_a   1.000
_cell.length_b   1.000
_cell.length_c   1.000
_cell.angle_alpha   90.00
_cell.angle_beta   90.00
_cell.angle_gamma   90.00
#
_symmetry.space_group_name_H-M   'P 1'
#
loop_
_entity.id
_entity.type
_entity.pdbx_description
1 polymer ?
#
loop_
_entity_poly.entity_id
_entity_poly.type
_entity_poly.pdbx_seq_one_letter_code
_entity_poly.pdbx_strand_id
1 'polypeptide(L)'
;MHPTHASAPLPAPDRVHIYDVLRGLAIFGTFAVNIWVFAVSDYVTAAFDTALTQGVLDPVSRFMHAAQAFLLSGKFLAMLAIVFGMGMQLLYQRALARGEAWPAGHHRRALALLLIGAVHFVFVFQADVLMTYAVVALIAAPLLARPPGVQRTWFLIALALHVLLALAVAVYNAQYYAAGPAPQPQDDPALAGFVTEPGPWGYLDDLQWRLQHVLHFRAEAIGIIPGTLALVLVGAWLVRTGVLLTPSANPALRERLFRLGLQIGLPSSALLFLP
;
A
#
# COMPACT_ATOMS: atom_id res chain seq x y z
N MET A 1 38.25 -3.10 -28.85
CA MET A 1 38.45 -3.50 -27.45
C MET A 1 37.57 -2.65 -26.61
N HIS A 2 36.39 -3.18 -26.15
CA HIS A 2 35.54 -2.49 -25.20
C HIS A 2 36.02 -2.82 -23.78
N PRO A 3 36.12 -1.84 -22.89
CA PRO A 3 36.46 -2.12 -21.52
C PRO A 3 35.30 -2.87 -20.86
N THR A 4 35.56 -4.08 -20.42
CA THR A 4 34.71 -4.84 -19.53
C THR A 4 34.57 -4.09 -18.22
N HIS A 5 33.44 -3.42 -18.02
CA HIS A 5 33.08 -2.91 -16.69
C HIS A 5 32.94 -4.12 -15.76
N ALA A 6 33.96 -4.36 -14.97
CA ALA A 6 33.91 -5.29 -13.87
C ALA A 6 32.77 -4.87 -12.94
N SER A 7 31.73 -5.71 -12.89
CA SER A 7 30.62 -5.52 -11.96
C SER A 7 31.17 -5.53 -10.55
N ALA A 8 30.91 -4.45 -9.80
CA ALA A 8 31.26 -4.36 -8.39
C ALA A 8 30.71 -5.60 -7.64
N PRO A 9 31.48 -6.18 -6.70
CA PRO A 9 31.06 -7.34 -5.95
C PRO A 9 29.74 -7.06 -5.20
N LEU A 10 28.87 -8.08 -5.14
CA LEU A 10 27.62 -8.01 -4.41
C LEU A 10 27.90 -7.53 -2.97
N PRO A 11 27.06 -6.64 -2.43
CA PRO A 11 27.27 -6.05 -1.12
C PRO A 11 27.33 -7.08 0.00
N ALA A 12 28.23 -6.83 0.96
CA ALA A 12 28.41 -7.60 2.19
C ALA A 12 27.10 -7.79 3.00
N PRO A 13 27.01 -8.79 3.88
CA PRO A 13 25.80 -9.16 4.65
C PRO A 13 25.07 -7.99 5.33
N ASP A 14 25.77 -7.00 5.79
CA ASP A 14 25.22 -5.85 6.54
C ASP A 14 24.23 -4.98 5.74
N ARG A 15 24.27 -5.02 4.42
CA ARG A 15 23.36 -4.25 3.56
C ARG A 15 21.99 -4.90 3.35
N VAL A 16 21.91 -6.21 3.58
CA VAL A 16 20.64 -6.95 3.56
C VAL A 16 19.85 -6.63 4.82
N HIS A 17 20.55 -6.33 5.91
CA HIS A 17 19.93 -6.10 7.22
C HIS A 17 19.00 -4.90 7.25
N ILE A 18 19.38 -3.77 6.66
CA ILE A 18 18.51 -2.58 6.63
C ILE A 18 17.23 -2.80 5.83
N TYR A 19 17.31 -3.56 4.73
CA TYR A 19 16.14 -3.94 3.94
C TYR A 19 15.17 -4.80 4.74
N ASP A 20 15.68 -5.80 5.47
CA ASP A 20 14.86 -6.70 6.28
C ASP A 20 14.24 -5.97 7.47
N VAL A 21 14.97 -5.05 8.09
CA VAL A 21 14.45 -4.18 9.17
C VAL A 21 13.32 -3.28 8.66
N LEU A 22 13.51 -2.61 7.52
CA LEU A 22 12.47 -1.77 6.92
C LEU A 22 11.23 -2.58 6.54
N ARG A 23 11.42 -3.79 6.01
CA ARG A 23 10.31 -4.68 5.69
C ARG A 23 9.56 -5.14 6.93
N GLY A 24 10.28 -5.55 7.98
CA GLY A 24 9.69 -5.94 9.26
C GLY A 24 8.89 -4.81 9.89
N LEU A 25 9.47 -3.59 9.91
CA LEU A 25 8.80 -2.40 10.41
C LEU A 25 7.55 -2.05 9.60
N ALA A 26 7.61 -2.16 8.26
CA ALA A 26 6.48 -1.92 7.39
C ALA A 26 5.33 -2.90 7.64
N ILE A 27 5.64 -4.20 7.76
CA ILE A 27 4.65 -5.26 8.05
C ILE A 27 4.03 -5.03 9.43
N PHE A 28 4.86 -4.82 10.46
CA PHE A 28 4.39 -4.59 11.82
C PHE A 28 3.51 -3.34 11.91
N GLY A 29 3.94 -2.24 11.29
CA GLY A 29 3.17 -1.00 11.28
C GLY A 29 1.85 -1.13 10.52
N THR A 30 1.83 -1.84 9.39
CA THR A 30 0.59 -2.14 8.65
C THR A 30 -0.37 -2.99 9.51
N PHE A 31 0.15 -3.99 10.22
CA PHE A 31 -0.65 -4.76 11.16
C PHE A 31 -1.20 -3.89 12.29
N ALA A 32 -0.37 -3.05 12.91
CA ALA A 32 -0.80 -2.16 14.00
C ALA A 32 -1.90 -1.19 13.59
N VAL A 33 -1.91 -0.72 12.33
CA VAL A 33 -2.99 0.14 11.80
C VAL A 33 -4.28 -0.66 11.61
N ASN A 34 -4.15 -1.90 11.13
CA ASN A 34 -5.30 -2.72 10.76
C ASN A 34 -5.78 -3.64 11.89
N ILE A 35 -5.22 -3.52 13.11
CA ILE A 35 -5.56 -4.40 14.24
C ILE A 35 -7.06 -4.38 14.55
N TRP A 36 -7.70 -3.24 14.37
CA TRP A 36 -9.12 -3.05 14.61
C TRP A 36 -9.98 -3.91 13.68
N VAL A 37 -9.60 -4.03 12.41
CA VAL A 37 -10.31 -4.85 11.42
C VAL A 37 -10.24 -6.34 11.75
N PHE A 38 -9.21 -6.76 12.50
CA PHE A 38 -9.08 -8.14 12.95
C PHE A 38 -9.72 -8.40 14.32
N ALA A 39 -9.75 -7.36 15.18
CA ALA A 39 -10.17 -7.49 16.58
C ALA A 39 -11.65 -7.22 16.80
N VAL A 40 -12.30 -6.46 15.94
CA VAL A 40 -13.70 -6.05 16.08
C VAL A 40 -14.48 -6.34 14.80
N SER A 41 -15.76 -6.67 14.95
CA SER A 41 -16.63 -6.85 13.80
C SER A 41 -16.82 -5.53 13.04
N ASP A 42 -17.16 -5.62 11.76
CA ASP A 42 -17.46 -4.44 10.93
C ASP A 42 -18.56 -3.57 11.54
N TYR A 43 -19.52 -4.19 12.25
CA TYR A 43 -20.54 -3.50 13.03
C TYR A 43 -19.94 -2.56 14.10
N VAL A 44 -18.96 -3.04 14.87
CA VAL A 44 -18.30 -2.23 15.91
C VAL A 44 -17.48 -1.12 15.28
N THR A 45 -16.83 -1.38 14.14
CA THR A 45 -16.09 -0.37 13.38
C THR A 45 -17.03 0.72 12.89
N ALA A 46 -18.16 0.37 12.28
CA ALA A 46 -19.16 1.32 11.82
C ALA A 46 -19.79 2.13 12.99
N ALA A 47 -20.06 1.48 14.11
CA ALA A 47 -20.55 2.15 15.31
C ALA A 47 -19.51 3.13 15.88
N PHE A 48 -18.23 2.78 15.86
CA PHE A 48 -17.13 3.65 16.28
C PHE A 48 -17.00 4.87 15.38
N ASP A 49 -17.03 4.69 14.06
CA ASP A 49 -16.98 5.78 13.08
C ASP A 49 -18.18 6.71 13.21
N THR A 50 -19.37 6.16 13.46
CA THR A 50 -20.57 6.94 13.76
C THR A 50 -20.40 7.76 15.05
N ALA A 51 -19.88 7.15 16.11
CA ALA A 51 -19.65 7.85 17.38
C ALA A 51 -18.56 8.93 17.26
N LEU A 52 -17.56 8.72 16.39
CA LEU A 52 -16.52 9.70 16.09
C LEU A 52 -17.11 10.92 15.36
N THR A 53 -17.91 10.68 14.31
CA THR A 53 -18.53 11.76 13.49
C THR A 53 -19.58 12.52 14.27
N GLN A 54 -20.32 11.87 15.17
CA GLN A 54 -21.31 12.51 16.05
C GLN A 54 -20.70 13.19 17.28
N GLY A 55 -19.38 13.09 17.47
CA GLY A 55 -18.68 13.71 18.61
C GLY A 55 -18.99 13.08 19.97
N VAL A 56 -19.54 11.86 19.99
CA VAL A 56 -19.94 11.14 21.20
C VAL A 56 -18.76 10.49 21.91
N LEU A 57 -17.64 10.29 21.20
CA LEU A 57 -16.43 9.69 21.79
C LEU A 57 -15.83 10.60 22.86
N ASP A 58 -15.34 9.99 23.92
CA ASP A 58 -14.58 10.69 24.95
C ASP A 58 -13.28 11.30 24.39
N PRO A 59 -12.72 12.33 25.05
CA PRO A 59 -11.55 13.04 24.54
C PRO A 59 -10.31 12.16 24.32
N VAL A 60 -10.13 11.10 25.14
CA VAL A 60 -8.97 10.21 25.02
C VAL A 60 -9.10 9.34 23.78
N SER A 61 -10.27 8.76 23.55
CA SER A 61 -10.56 7.95 22.35
C SER A 61 -10.40 8.77 21.08
N ARG A 62 -10.89 10.01 21.03
CA ARG A 62 -10.70 10.93 19.90
C ARG A 62 -9.22 11.24 19.67
N PHE A 63 -8.47 11.54 20.74
CA PHE A 63 -7.03 11.80 20.63
C PHE A 63 -6.27 10.57 20.11
N MET A 64 -6.56 9.38 20.64
CA MET A 64 -5.91 8.13 20.20
C MET A 64 -6.19 7.83 18.73
N HIS A 65 -7.43 8.00 18.30
CA HIS A 65 -7.81 7.83 16.90
C HIS A 65 -7.11 8.84 15.99
N ALA A 66 -7.12 10.12 16.36
CA ALA A 66 -6.43 11.16 15.64
C ALA A 66 -4.92 10.89 15.56
N ALA A 67 -4.29 10.49 16.65
CA ALA A 67 -2.88 10.14 16.70
C ALA A 67 -2.56 8.93 15.79
N GLN A 68 -3.39 7.90 15.80
CA GLN A 68 -3.26 6.74 14.90
C GLN A 68 -3.39 7.17 13.43
N ALA A 69 -4.42 7.92 13.08
CA ALA A 69 -4.63 8.40 11.72
C ALA A 69 -3.45 9.29 11.27
N PHE A 70 -3.01 10.23 12.10
CA PHE A 70 -1.88 11.11 11.79
C PHE A 70 -0.56 10.36 11.66
N LEU A 71 -0.23 9.46 12.58
CA LEU A 71 1.10 8.83 12.64
C LEU A 71 1.21 7.59 11.76
N LEU A 72 0.14 6.82 11.62
CA LEU A 72 0.22 5.45 11.11
C LEU A 72 -0.50 5.25 9.78
N SER A 73 -1.71 5.81 9.59
CA SER A 73 -2.56 5.50 8.44
C SER A 73 -1.89 5.79 7.11
N GLY A 74 -1.91 4.82 6.20
CA GLY A 74 -1.34 4.88 4.85
C GLY A 74 0.19 4.83 4.79
N LYS A 75 0.91 5.24 5.85
CA LYS A 75 2.37 5.41 5.82
C LYS A 75 3.13 4.09 5.77
N PHE A 76 2.70 3.12 6.56
CA PHE A 76 3.34 1.80 6.58
C PHE A 76 3.01 0.99 5.34
N LEU A 77 1.80 1.12 4.78
CA LEU A 77 1.45 0.50 3.51
C LEU A 77 2.26 1.11 2.35
N ALA A 78 2.44 2.44 2.34
CA ALA A 78 3.31 3.11 1.38
C ALA A 78 4.78 2.66 1.53
N MET A 79 5.29 2.57 2.76
CA MET A 79 6.63 2.05 3.05
C MET A 79 6.78 0.61 2.56
N LEU A 80 5.77 -0.24 2.77
CA LEU A 80 5.76 -1.63 2.30
C LEU A 80 5.86 -1.68 0.76
N ALA A 81 5.12 -0.81 0.05
CA ALA A 81 5.20 -0.72 -1.41
C ALA A 81 6.59 -0.29 -1.90
N ILE A 82 7.20 0.70 -1.25
CA ILE A 82 8.57 1.14 -1.56
C ILE A 82 9.57 0.01 -1.34
N VAL A 83 9.50 -0.66 -0.18
CA VAL A 83 10.38 -1.80 0.14
C VAL A 83 10.17 -2.96 -0.83
N PHE A 84 8.94 -3.23 -1.24
CA PHE A 84 8.65 -4.22 -2.28
C PHE A 84 9.34 -3.88 -3.60
N GLY A 85 9.26 -2.61 -4.03
CA GLY A 85 9.96 -2.12 -5.23
C GLY A 85 11.48 -2.22 -5.13
N MET A 86 12.04 -1.94 -3.94
CA MET A 86 13.46 -2.18 -3.66
C MET A 86 13.83 -3.65 -3.87
N GLY A 87 13.05 -4.57 -3.31
CA GLY A 87 13.23 -6.01 -3.48
C GLY A 87 13.18 -6.45 -4.94
N MET A 88 12.22 -5.94 -5.71
CA MET A 88 12.11 -6.22 -7.13
C MET A 88 13.37 -5.75 -7.91
N GLN A 89 13.86 -4.55 -7.63
CA GLN A 89 15.06 -4.02 -8.27
C GLN A 89 16.31 -4.85 -7.93
N LEU A 90 16.46 -5.28 -6.68
CA LEU A 90 17.55 -6.17 -6.27
C LEU A 90 17.47 -7.54 -6.98
N LEU A 91 16.27 -8.10 -7.12
CA LEU A 91 16.04 -9.34 -7.87
C LEU A 91 16.38 -9.16 -9.35
N TYR A 92 16.01 -8.04 -9.96
CA TYR A 92 16.37 -7.71 -11.35
C TYR A 92 17.89 -7.64 -11.53
N GLN A 93 18.60 -6.91 -10.66
CA GLN A 93 20.07 -6.81 -10.71
C GLN A 93 20.75 -8.17 -10.56
N ARG A 94 20.26 -9.02 -9.64
CA ARG A 94 20.77 -10.38 -9.45
C ARG A 94 20.51 -11.27 -10.66
N ALA A 95 19.36 -11.15 -11.31
CA ALA A 95 19.05 -11.90 -12.53
C ALA A 95 20.00 -11.51 -13.66
N LEU A 96 20.25 -10.21 -13.86
CA LEU A 96 21.23 -9.73 -14.84
C LEU A 96 22.65 -10.24 -14.55
N ALA A 97 23.09 -10.20 -13.28
CA ALA A 97 24.41 -10.67 -12.88
C ALA A 97 24.61 -12.18 -13.11
N ARG A 98 23.52 -12.97 -13.13
CA ARG A 98 23.55 -14.41 -13.43
C ARG A 98 23.28 -14.74 -14.91
N GLY A 99 23.05 -13.74 -15.75
CA GLY A 99 22.66 -13.95 -17.15
C GLY A 99 21.28 -14.56 -17.33
N GLU A 100 20.41 -14.46 -16.32
CA GLU A 100 19.05 -15.01 -16.34
C GLU A 100 18.10 -14.10 -17.14
N ALA A 101 17.17 -14.72 -17.89
CA ALA A 101 16.14 -13.98 -18.62
C ALA A 101 15.17 -13.28 -17.66
N TRP A 102 15.07 -11.96 -17.76
CA TRP A 102 14.09 -11.14 -17.06
C TRP A 102 12.99 -10.69 -18.04
N PRO A 103 11.69 -10.68 -17.65
CA PRO A 103 11.13 -10.93 -16.31
C PRO A 103 10.53 -12.35 -16.11
N ALA A 104 10.82 -13.32 -16.98
CA ALA A 104 10.12 -14.62 -17.02
C ALA A 104 10.06 -15.35 -15.67
N GLY A 105 11.19 -15.46 -14.95
CA GLY A 105 11.23 -16.08 -13.62
C GLY A 105 10.47 -15.28 -12.55
N HIS A 106 10.38 -13.95 -12.71
CA HIS A 106 9.66 -13.08 -11.80
C HIS A 106 8.13 -13.19 -11.97
N HIS A 107 7.65 -13.33 -13.21
CA HIS A 107 6.23 -13.50 -13.49
C HIS A 107 5.64 -14.72 -12.77
N ARG A 108 6.36 -15.84 -12.74
CA ARG A 108 5.92 -17.03 -11.99
C ARG A 108 5.77 -16.75 -10.49
N ARG A 109 6.69 -15.97 -9.91
CA ARG A 109 6.60 -15.54 -8.49
C ARG A 109 5.42 -14.59 -8.26
N ALA A 110 5.19 -13.66 -9.17
CA ALA A 110 4.05 -12.75 -9.10
C ALA A 110 2.71 -13.49 -9.23
N LEU A 111 2.60 -14.49 -10.11
CA LEU A 111 1.41 -15.35 -10.23
C LEU A 111 1.20 -16.21 -8.98
N ALA A 112 2.28 -16.75 -8.40
CA ALA A 112 2.18 -17.47 -7.12
C ALA A 112 1.70 -16.53 -6.00
N LEU A 113 2.20 -15.29 -5.95
CA LEU A 113 1.75 -14.28 -4.99
C LEU A 113 0.27 -13.92 -5.20
N LEU A 114 -0.18 -13.83 -6.47
CA LEU A 114 -1.58 -13.59 -6.80
C LEU A 114 -2.49 -14.72 -6.29
N LEU A 115 -2.06 -15.97 -6.49
CA LEU A 115 -2.79 -17.14 -6.00
C LEU A 115 -2.84 -17.16 -4.46
N ILE A 116 -1.71 -16.90 -3.80
CA ILE A 116 -1.64 -16.81 -2.33
C ILE A 116 -2.56 -15.68 -1.85
N GLY A 117 -2.54 -14.52 -2.50
CA GLY A 117 -3.41 -13.41 -2.17
C GLY A 117 -4.89 -13.74 -2.38
N ALA A 118 -5.24 -14.47 -3.45
CA ALA A 118 -6.61 -14.92 -3.67
C ALA A 118 -7.08 -15.89 -2.55
N VAL A 119 -6.25 -16.84 -2.16
CA VAL A 119 -6.53 -17.74 -1.03
C VAL A 119 -6.64 -16.94 0.28
N HIS A 120 -5.74 -16.01 0.51
CA HIS A 120 -5.77 -15.14 1.69
C HIS A 120 -7.03 -14.27 1.73
N PHE A 121 -7.42 -13.67 0.61
CA PHE A 121 -8.67 -12.92 0.49
C PHE A 121 -9.89 -13.74 0.85
N VAL A 122 -9.99 -14.95 0.29
CA VAL A 122 -11.15 -15.82 0.51
C VAL A 122 -11.21 -16.30 1.96
N PHE A 123 -10.11 -16.86 2.47
CA PHE A 123 -10.12 -17.65 3.70
C PHE A 123 -9.63 -16.88 4.94
N VAL A 124 -8.94 -15.75 4.78
CA VAL A 124 -8.32 -15.06 5.92
C VAL A 124 -8.85 -13.64 6.08
N PHE A 125 -8.71 -12.79 5.05
CA PHE A 125 -8.95 -11.37 5.24
C PHE A 125 -9.37 -10.64 3.95
N GLN A 126 -10.53 -9.97 3.98
CA GLN A 126 -11.12 -9.30 2.82
C GLN A 126 -10.29 -8.12 2.29
N ALA A 127 -9.58 -7.40 3.14
CA ALA A 127 -8.72 -6.28 2.72
C ALA A 127 -7.30 -6.75 2.33
N ASP A 128 -7.21 -7.88 1.60
CA ASP A 128 -5.94 -8.43 1.13
C ASP A 128 -5.22 -7.48 0.18
N VAL A 129 -3.96 -7.21 0.46
CA VAL A 129 -3.08 -6.38 -0.36
C VAL A 129 -2.15 -7.18 -1.27
N LEU A 130 -2.00 -8.50 -1.04
CA LEU A 130 -1.06 -9.34 -1.79
C LEU A 130 -1.44 -9.45 -3.26
N MET A 131 -2.74 -9.51 -3.57
CA MET A 131 -3.23 -9.50 -4.95
C MET A 131 -2.84 -8.20 -5.67
N THR A 132 -3.00 -7.06 -5.01
CA THR A 132 -2.58 -5.75 -5.56
C THR A 132 -1.08 -5.73 -5.83
N TYR A 133 -0.26 -6.19 -4.89
CA TYR A 133 1.20 -6.29 -5.08
C TYR A 133 1.56 -7.25 -6.20
N ALA A 134 0.84 -8.36 -6.36
CA ALA A 134 1.08 -9.31 -7.44
C ALA A 134 0.78 -8.68 -8.82
N VAL A 135 -0.33 -7.97 -8.97
CA VAL A 135 -0.68 -7.25 -10.20
C VAL A 135 0.36 -6.17 -10.50
N VAL A 136 0.72 -5.38 -9.49
CA VAL A 136 1.77 -4.34 -9.64
C VAL A 136 3.11 -4.97 -10.01
N ALA A 137 3.46 -6.12 -9.45
CA ALA A 137 4.70 -6.84 -9.80
C ALA A 137 4.72 -7.27 -11.25
N LEU A 138 3.59 -7.75 -11.81
CA LEU A 138 3.46 -8.10 -13.24
C LEU A 138 3.68 -6.89 -14.14
N ILE A 139 3.17 -5.72 -13.76
CA ILE A 139 3.31 -4.47 -14.51
C ILE A 139 4.72 -3.89 -14.35
N ALA A 140 5.24 -3.84 -13.13
CA ALA A 140 6.52 -3.23 -12.80
C ALA A 140 7.72 -4.03 -13.34
N ALA A 141 7.64 -5.37 -13.35
CA ALA A 141 8.77 -6.20 -13.76
C ALA A 141 9.32 -5.85 -15.15
N PRO A 142 8.54 -5.78 -16.24
CA PRO A 142 9.05 -5.35 -17.52
C PRO A 142 9.52 -3.90 -17.55
N LEU A 143 8.95 -3.02 -16.72
CA LEU A 143 9.33 -1.62 -16.62
C LEU A 143 10.73 -1.45 -16.03
N LEU A 144 11.13 -2.30 -15.07
CA LEU A 144 12.47 -2.24 -14.47
C LEU A 144 13.59 -2.46 -15.49
N ALA A 145 13.32 -3.18 -16.58
CA ALA A 145 14.27 -3.39 -17.69
C ALA A 145 14.29 -2.23 -18.71
N ARG A 146 13.41 -1.23 -18.57
CA ARG A 146 13.35 -0.09 -19.49
C ARG A 146 14.31 1.03 -19.06
N PRO A 147 14.70 1.91 -20.01
CA PRO A 147 15.50 3.08 -19.70
C PRO A 147 14.87 3.97 -18.62
N PRO A 148 15.68 4.72 -17.83
CA PRO A 148 15.19 5.56 -16.74
C PRO A 148 14.11 6.57 -17.16
N GLY A 149 14.18 7.11 -18.38
CA GLY A 149 13.17 8.01 -18.95
C GLY A 149 11.78 7.36 -19.02
N VAL A 150 11.71 6.13 -19.54
CA VAL A 150 10.44 5.37 -19.63
C VAL A 150 9.89 5.10 -18.23
N GLN A 151 10.74 4.71 -17.29
CA GLN A 151 10.30 4.45 -15.92
C GLN A 151 9.76 5.73 -15.24
N ARG A 152 10.39 6.88 -15.49
CA ARG A 152 9.91 8.18 -15.03
C ARG A 152 8.55 8.53 -15.63
N THR A 153 8.35 8.30 -16.91
CA THR A 153 7.06 8.53 -17.57
C THR A 153 5.96 7.67 -16.94
N TRP A 154 6.22 6.38 -16.74
CA TRP A 154 5.26 5.49 -16.08
C TRP A 154 4.98 5.87 -14.62
N PHE A 155 6.01 6.32 -13.90
CA PHE A 155 5.83 6.87 -12.55
C PHE A 155 4.88 8.07 -12.55
N LEU A 156 5.08 9.04 -13.48
CA LEU A 156 4.24 10.23 -13.57
C LEU A 156 2.80 9.89 -13.99
N ILE A 157 2.62 8.95 -14.93
CA ILE A 157 1.29 8.47 -15.34
C ILE A 157 0.58 7.79 -14.16
N ALA A 158 1.27 6.90 -13.46
CA ALA A 158 0.72 6.19 -12.33
C ALA A 158 0.36 7.15 -11.17
N LEU A 159 1.23 8.11 -10.88
CA LEU A 159 0.98 9.14 -9.87
C LEU A 159 -0.22 10.02 -10.25
N ALA A 160 -0.27 10.52 -11.50
CA ALA A 160 -1.38 11.33 -11.98
C ALA A 160 -2.71 10.58 -11.91
N LEU A 161 -2.72 9.33 -12.35
CA LEU A 161 -3.93 8.50 -12.29
C LEU A 161 -4.37 8.26 -10.84
N HIS A 162 -3.43 8.00 -9.93
CA HIS A 162 -3.75 7.84 -8.51
C HIS A 162 -4.35 9.11 -7.91
N VAL A 163 -3.76 10.28 -8.20
CA VAL A 163 -4.28 11.57 -7.73
C VAL A 163 -5.68 11.85 -8.31
N LEU A 164 -5.90 11.58 -9.60
CA LEU A 164 -7.20 11.76 -10.22
C LEU A 164 -8.27 10.85 -9.60
N LEU A 165 -7.93 9.58 -9.35
CA LEU A 165 -8.85 8.65 -8.67
C LEU A 165 -9.13 9.09 -7.23
N ALA A 166 -8.11 9.53 -6.49
CA ALA A 166 -8.30 10.05 -5.13
C ALA A 166 -9.18 11.30 -5.10
N LEU A 167 -8.98 12.23 -6.04
CA LEU A 167 -9.85 13.42 -6.19
C LEU A 167 -11.28 13.03 -6.57
N ALA A 168 -11.46 12.07 -7.47
CA ALA A 168 -12.79 11.59 -7.84
C ALA A 168 -13.54 10.99 -6.64
N VAL A 169 -12.85 10.18 -5.83
CA VAL A 169 -13.41 9.63 -4.59
C VAL A 169 -13.73 10.74 -3.59
N ALA A 170 -12.82 11.72 -3.42
CA ALA A 170 -13.05 12.85 -2.52
C ALA A 170 -14.26 13.68 -2.93
N VAL A 171 -14.40 13.97 -4.23
CA VAL A 171 -15.57 14.72 -4.77
C VAL A 171 -16.85 13.89 -4.59
N TYR A 172 -16.81 12.60 -4.88
CA TYR A 172 -17.96 11.71 -4.67
C TYR A 172 -18.41 11.72 -3.20
N ASN A 173 -17.48 11.54 -2.27
CA ASN A 173 -17.76 11.58 -0.83
C ASN A 173 -18.31 12.94 -0.40
N ALA A 174 -17.70 14.04 -0.87
CA ALA A 174 -18.19 15.38 -0.55
C ALA A 174 -19.63 15.61 -1.02
N GLN A 175 -19.98 15.16 -2.23
CA GLN A 175 -21.35 15.22 -2.76
C GLN A 175 -22.30 14.33 -1.97
N TYR A 176 -21.87 13.12 -1.63
CA TYR A 176 -22.65 12.15 -0.88
C TYR A 176 -23.01 12.68 0.52
N TYR A 177 -22.06 13.25 1.25
CA TYR A 177 -22.29 13.82 2.58
C TYR A 177 -23.01 15.19 2.53
N ALA A 178 -22.88 15.96 1.45
CA ALA A 178 -23.62 17.19 1.27
C ALA A 178 -25.12 16.99 0.95
N ALA A 179 -25.49 15.82 0.46
CA ALA A 179 -26.85 15.49 0.06
C ALA A 179 -27.81 15.22 1.24
N GLY A 180 -27.29 15.09 2.45
CA GLY A 180 -28.12 14.84 3.65
C GLY A 180 -27.32 14.20 4.80
N PRO A 181 -28.01 13.81 5.90
CA PRO A 181 -27.36 13.06 6.96
C PRO A 181 -26.78 11.77 6.34
N ALA A 182 -25.55 11.44 6.75
CA ALA A 182 -24.88 10.24 6.27
C ALA A 182 -25.85 9.06 6.35
N PRO A 183 -26.10 8.33 5.26
CA PRO A 183 -26.94 7.15 5.31
C PRO A 183 -26.43 6.24 6.43
N GLN A 184 -27.38 5.76 7.22
CA GLN A 184 -26.99 4.79 8.23
C GLN A 184 -26.41 3.57 7.48
N PRO A 185 -25.42 2.87 8.01
CA PRO A 185 -24.88 1.67 7.37
C PRO A 185 -25.93 0.64 6.95
N GLN A 186 -27.07 0.62 7.66
CA GLN A 186 -28.24 -0.20 7.31
C GLN A 186 -28.95 0.24 6.02
N ASP A 187 -28.76 1.48 5.59
CA ASP A 187 -29.41 2.04 4.39
C ASP A 187 -28.56 1.80 3.13
N ASP A 188 -27.31 1.38 3.28
CA ASP A 188 -26.46 0.98 2.17
C ASP A 188 -26.70 -0.51 1.84
N PRO A 189 -27.23 -0.84 0.65
CA PRO A 189 -27.50 -2.22 0.27
C PRO A 189 -26.23 -3.10 0.31
N ALA A 190 -25.05 -2.51 0.10
CA ALA A 190 -23.77 -3.22 0.17
C ALA A 190 -23.35 -3.50 1.61
N LEU A 191 -23.79 -2.67 2.57
CA LEU A 191 -23.48 -2.77 3.99
C LEU A 191 -24.65 -3.30 4.83
N ALA A 192 -25.87 -3.31 4.27
CA ALA A 192 -27.08 -3.75 5.00
C ALA A 192 -26.93 -5.17 5.57
N GLY A 193 -26.20 -6.06 4.86
CA GLY A 193 -25.91 -7.39 5.35
C GLY A 193 -24.94 -7.44 6.56
N PHE A 194 -24.11 -6.41 6.74
CA PHE A 194 -23.17 -6.32 7.87
C PHE A 194 -23.80 -5.69 9.12
N VAL A 195 -24.87 -4.90 8.95
CA VAL A 195 -25.41 -4.02 10.00
C VAL A 195 -26.71 -4.57 10.59
N THR A 196 -27.39 -5.45 9.88
CA THR A 196 -28.59 -6.10 10.39
C THR A 196 -28.23 -7.14 11.44
N GLU A 197 -28.42 -6.75 12.71
CA GLU A 197 -28.41 -7.56 13.92
C GLU A 197 -27.18 -8.49 14.07
N PRO A 198 -26.52 -8.53 15.21
CA PRO A 198 -25.54 -9.55 15.53
C PRO A 198 -26.26 -10.91 15.66
N GLY A 199 -26.70 -11.44 14.54
CA GLY A 199 -27.01 -12.85 14.43
C GLY A 199 -25.71 -13.65 14.67
N PRO A 200 -25.78 -14.95 14.91
CA PRO A 200 -24.60 -15.79 15.00
C PRO A 200 -23.96 -15.95 13.61
N TRP A 201 -23.36 -14.86 13.09
CA TRP A 201 -22.56 -14.92 11.87
C TRP A 201 -21.34 -15.79 12.15
N GLY A 202 -21.29 -16.93 11.48
CA GLY A 202 -20.17 -17.82 11.54
C GLY A 202 -19.16 -17.52 10.44
N TYR A 203 -17.99 -18.11 10.54
CA TYR A 203 -16.93 -18.02 9.52
C TYR A 203 -17.41 -18.36 8.11
N LEU A 204 -18.35 -19.30 7.96
CA LEU A 204 -18.90 -19.69 6.65
C LEU A 204 -19.77 -18.60 6.05
N ASP A 205 -20.48 -17.83 6.87
CA ASP A 205 -21.31 -16.72 6.41
C ASP A 205 -20.42 -15.59 5.89
N ASP A 206 -19.33 -15.28 6.59
CA ASP A 206 -18.30 -14.34 6.14
C ASP A 206 -17.69 -14.78 4.80
N LEU A 207 -17.39 -16.07 4.65
CA LEU A 207 -16.82 -16.62 3.44
C LEU A 207 -17.78 -16.45 2.26
N GLN A 208 -19.05 -16.83 2.45
CA GLN A 208 -20.08 -16.70 1.43
C GLN A 208 -20.28 -15.24 1.04
N TRP A 209 -20.32 -14.33 2.02
CA TRP A 209 -20.45 -12.91 1.79
C TRP A 209 -19.28 -12.34 0.97
N ARG A 210 -18.05 -12.65 1.32
CA ARG A 210 -16.86 -12.23 0.54
C ARG A 210 -16.92 -12.71 -0.89
N LEU A 211 -17.35 -13.95 -1.12
CA LEU A 211 -17.47 -14.53 -2.46
C LEU A 211 -18.58 -13.88 -3.29
N GLN A 212 -19.70 -13.52 -2.66
CA GLN A 212 -20.80 -12.83 -3.32
C GLN A 212 -20.48 -11.38 -3.66
N HIS A 213 -19.63 -10.72 -2.85
CA HIS A 213 -19.30 -9.28 -2.97
C HIS A 213 -17.86 -9.03 -3.38
N VAL A 214 -17.21 -9.94 -4.11
CA VAL A 214 -15.81 -9.84 -4.53
C VAL A 214 -15.50 -8.49 -5.19
N LEU A 215 -16.35 -8.00 -6.08
CA LEU A 215 -16.12 -6.74 -6.79
C LEU A 215 -16.14 -5.54 -5.85
N HIS A 216 -17.02 -5.54 -4.85
CA HIS A 216 -17.08 -4.50 -3.83
C HIS A 216 -15.77 -4.44 -3.05
N PHE A 217 -15.32 -5.55 -2.48
CA PHE A 217 -14.07 -5.62 -1.73
C PHE A 217 -12.82 -5.38 -2.58
N ARG A 218 -12.90 -5.61 -3.90
CA ARG A 218 -11.75 -5.39 -4.81
C ARG A 218 -11.75 -4.02 -5.46
N ALA A 219 -12.81 -3.24 -5.38
CA ALA A 219 -12.88 -1.91 -5.97
C ALA A 219 -11.78 -0.98 -5.40
N GLU A 220 -11.63 -0.93 -4.08
CA GLU A 220 -10.56 -0.19 -3.43
C GLU A 220 -9.17 -0.72 -3.83
N ALA A 221 -9.00 -2.05 -3.80
CA ALA A 221 -7.73 -2.69 -4.18
C ALA A 221 -7.31 -2.33 -5.62
N ILE A 222 -8.27 -2.25 -6.55
CA ILE A 222 -8.02 -1.81 -7.93
C ILE A 222 -7.65 -0.33 -7.96
N GLY A 223 -8.34 0.51 -7.19
CA GLY A 223 -8.11 1.95 -7.13
C GLY A 223 -6.72 2.34 -6.63
N ILE A 224 -6.12 1.54 -5.76
CA ILE A 224 -4.78 1.79 -5.22
C ILE A 224 -3.63 1.27 -6.10
N ILE A 225 -3.90 0.46 -7.15
CA ILE A 225 -2.87 -0.08 -8.06
C ILE A 225 -1.96 1.02 -8.61
N PRO A 226 -2.46 2.15 -9.14
CA PRO A 226 -1.59 3.19 -9.70
C PRO A 226 -0.66 3.79 -8.64
N GLY A 227 -1.16 4.10 -7.45
CA GLY A 227 -0.35 4.62 -6.35
C GLY A 227 0.73 3.62 -5.90
N THR A 228 0.35 2.35 -5.78
CA THR A 228 1.28 1.27 -5.44
C THR A 228 2.36 1.11 -6.51
N LEU A 229 2.00 1.18 -7.80
CA LEU A 229 2.98 1.14 -8.89
C LEU A 229 3.96 2.31 -8.82
N ALA A 230 3.47 3.52 -8.57
CA ALA A 230 4.35 4.69 -8.40
C ALA A 230 5.33 4.48 -7.25
N LEU A 231 4.88 4.01 -6.08
CA LEU A 231 5.74 3.74 -4.91
C LEU A 231 6.74 2.61 -5.17
N VAL A 232 6.36 1.56 -5.89
CA VAL A 232 7.26 0.47 -6.32
C VAL A 232 8.37 1.02 -7.22
N LEU A 233 8.05 1.91 -8.17
CA LEU A 233 9.05 2.54 -9.03
C LEU A 233 9.97 3.50 -8.23
N VAL A 234 9.46 4.18 -7.20
CA VAL A 234 10.29 4.93 -6.25
C VAL A 234 11.25 4.01 -5.51
N GLY A 235 10.78 2.87 -5.00
CA GLY A 235 11.63 1.88 -4.34
C GLY A 235 12.76 1.37 -5.24
N ALA A 236 12.44 1.05 -6.50
CA ALA A 236 13.43 0.66 -7.49
C ALA A 236 14.46 1.77 -7.78
N TRP A 237 14.01 3.00 -7.87
CA TRP A 237 14.88 4.17 -8.05
C TRP A 237 15.81 4.39 -6.84
N LEU A 238 15.34 4.24 -5.60
CA LEU A 238 16.14 4.36 -4.38
C LEU A 238 17.30 3.35 -4.35
N VAL A 239 17.07 2.11 -4.81
CA VAL A 239 18.14 1.11 -4.94
C VAL A 239 19.18 1.54 -5.97
N ARG A 240 18.75 2.03 -7.14
CA ARG A 240 19.67 2.44 -8.23
C ARG A 240 20.52 3.65 -7.84
N THR A 241 19.98 4.57 -7.07
CA THR A 241 20.72 5.76 -6.58
C THR A 241 21.67 5.42 -5.43
N GLY A 242 21.55 4.24 -4.82
CA GLY A 242 22.34 3.81 -3.69
C GLY A 242 22.07 4.57 -2.39
N VAL A 243 21.09 5.49 -2.39
CA VAL A 243 20.84 6.42 -1.28
C VAL A 243 20.55 5.74 0.07
N LEU A 244 19.95 4.56 0.03
CA LEU A 244 19.66 3.76 1.23
C LEU A 244 20.70 2.66 1.48
N LEU A 245 21.18 2.01 0.42
CA LEU A 245 22.08 0.87 0.52
C LEU A 245 23.55 1.28 0.70
N THR A 246 23.90 2.48 0.29
CA THR A 246 25.25 3.05 0.42
C THR A 246 25.14 4.49 0.92
N PRO A 247 24.96 4.69 2.24
CA PRO A 247 24.68 6.02 2.80
C PRO A 247 25.71 7.09 2.43
N SER A 248 26.97 6.71 2.20
CA SER A 248 28.04 7.60 1.77
C SER A 248 27.98 7.99 0.29
N ALA A 249 27.26 7.24 -0.54
CA ALA A 249 27.25 7.46 -2.00
C ALA A 249 26.49 8.74 -2.42
N ASN A 250 25.46 9.15 -1.67
CA ASN A 250 24.61 10.27 -2.07
C ASN A 250 24.01 11.03 -0.88
N PRO A 251 24.86 11.66 -0.04
CA PRO A 251 24.42 12.34 1.19
C PRO A 251 23.50 13.52 0.90
N ALA A 252 23.75 14.28 -0.19
CA ALA A 252 22.92 15.41 -0.59
C ALA A 252 21.50 14.97 -0.99
N LEU A 253 21.38 13.86 -1.73
CA LEU A 253 20.05 13.32 -2.10
C LEU A 253 19.31 12.83 -0.86
N ARG A 254 19.99 12.15 0.06
CA ARG A 254 19.39 11.69 1.33
C ARG A 254 18.82 12.85 2.14
N GLU A 255 19.61 13.91 2.30
CA GLU A 255 19.20 15.11 3.03
C GLU A 255 17.98 15.78 2.34
N ARG A 256 18.02 15.89 1.01
CA ARG A 256 16.90 16.45 0.24
C ARG A 256 15.62 15.62 0.42
N LEU A 257 15.71 14.29 0.34
CA LEU A 257 14.57 13.41 0.54
C LEU A 257 14.00 13.52 1.95
N PHE A 258 14.87 13.60 2.96
CA PHE A 258 14.45 13.80 4.35
C PHE A 258 13.70 15.13 4.53
N ARG A 259 14.25 16.24 4.02
CA ARG A 259 13.60 17.55 4.07
C ARG A 259 12.26 17.56 3.33
N LEU A 260 12.19 16.99 2.13
CA LEU A 260 10.94 16.89 1.38
C LEU A 260 9.91 16.02 2.12
N GLY A 261 10.34 14.93 2.73
CA GLY A 261 9.48 14.07 3.55
C GLY A 261 8.85 14.83 4.72
N LEU A 262 9.64 15.65 5.42
CA LEU A 262 9.12 16.49 6.49
C LEU A 262 8.22 17.63 5.99
N GLN A 263 8.65 18.35 4.94
CA GLN A 263 7.95 19.53 4.42
C GLN A 263 6.62 19.20 3.73
N ILE A 264 6.50 18.02 3.13
CA ILE A 264 5.29 17.58 2.44
C ILE A 264 4.51 16.61 3.32
N GLY A 265 5.18 15.64 3.94
CA GLY A 265 4.53 14.57 4.68
C GLY A 265 3.80 15.05 5.93
N LEU A 266 4.40 15.93 6.73
CA LEU A 266 3.73 16.44 7.92
C LEU A 266 2.52 17.32 7.60
N PRO A 267 2.61 18.34 6.71
CA PRO A 267 1.45 19.14 6.35
C PRO A 267 0.33 18.32 5.69
N SER A 268 0.68 17.42 4.76
CA SER A 268 -0.34 16.58 4.11
C SER A 268 -1.04 15.63 5.11
N SER A 269 -0.31 15.12 6.12
CA SER A 269 -0.94 14.35 7.19
C SER A 269 -1.87 15.23 8.06
N ALA A 270 -1.49 16.49 8.31
CA ALA A 270 -2.32 17.42 9.07
C ALA A 270 -3.61 17.82 8.33
N LEU A 271 -3.57 17.88 6.97
CA LEU A 271 -4.75 18.17 6.16
C LEU A 271 -5.89 17.16 6.34
N LEU A 272 -5.58 15.91 6.75
CA LEU A 272 -6.59 14.89 7.04
C LEU A 272 -7.44 15.21 8.29
N PHE A 273 -7.04 16.21 9.08
CA PHE A 273 -7.74 16.63 10.32
C PHE A 273 -8.38 18.00 10.20
N LEU A 274 -8.32 18.64 9.03
CA LEU A 274 -9.08 19.86 8.80
C LEU A 274 -10.55 19.49 8.62
N PRO A 275 -11.48 20.23 9.30
CA PRO A 275 -12.91 20.00 9.21
C PRO A 275 -13.45 20.22 7.80
#